data_a2aff914027a17210d7758c065f8df7c
#
_entry.id   a2aff914027a17210d7758c065f8df7c
#
_cell.length_a   1.000
_cell.length_b   1.000
_cell.length_c   1.000
_cell.angle_alpha   90.00
_cell.angle_beta   90.00
_cell.angle_gamma   90.00
#
_symmetry.space_group_name_H-M   'P 1'
#
loop_
_entity.id
_entity.type
_entity.pdbx_description
1 polymer ?
#
loop_
_entity_poly.entity_id
_entity_poly.type
_entity_poly.pdbx_seq_one_letter_code
_entity_poly.pdbx_strand_id
1 'polypeptide(L)'
;MEQVTLRGETGRVLGSRSSRRLRRDGRVPAVVYGHGLDALSVAVDRRDLYNALHTEAGLNALINLEVAGEEYLTVAREVQRHPVRGDITHLDFIRISLDENIEAEVPVEFTGIPVGVREQKGIVETGHASVVGSCLPTAIPSHITIDIAEITSPINQWITLCEALR
;
A
#
# COMPACT_ATOMS: atom_id res chain seq x y z
N MET A 1 -9.04 5.77 -13.46
CA MET A 1 -8.35 5.79 -12.15
C MET A 1 -9.17 6.63 -11.20
N GLU A 2 -9.56 6.07 -10.08
CA GLU A 2 -10.21 6.82 -9.02
C GLU A 2 -9.17 7.66 -8.30
N GLN A 3 -9.28 8.98 -8.42
CA GLN A 3 -8.53 9.90 -7.57
C GLN A 3 -9.39 10.18 -6.34
N VAL A 4 -8.87 9.86 -5.18
CA VAL A 4 -9.55 10.13 -3.92
C VAL A 4 -8.96 11.39 -3.30
N THR A 5 -9.82 12.37 -2.99
CA THR A 5 -9.39 13.60 -2.32
C THR A 5 -9.47 13.41 -0.81
N LEU A 6 -8.36 13.67 -0.13
CA LEU A 6 -8.26 13.69 1.33
C LEU A 6 -7.91 15.08 1.83
N ARG A 7 -8.51 15.48 2.94
CA ARG A 7 -8.17 16.74 3.63
C ARG A 7 -7.20 16.49 4.76
N GLY A 8 -6.07 17.19 4.72
CA GLY A 8 -5.05 17.17 5.75
C GLY A 8 -4.98 18.48 6.51
N GLU A 9 -4.96 18.43 7.83
CA GLU A 9 -4.72 19.58 8.69
C GLU A 9 -3.25 19.67 9.06
N THR A 10 -2.65 20.85 8.88
CA THR A 10 -1.26 21.16 9.30
C THR A 10 -1.19 21.69 10.73
N GLY A 11 0.03 21.85 11.23
CA GLY A 11 0.26 22.49 12.54
C GLY A 11 -0.02 21.55 13.72
N ARG A 12 -0.09 20.25 13.50
CA ARG A 12 -0.24 19.30 14.62
C ARG A 12 0.95 19.36 15.58
N VAL A 13 0.67 19.34 16.86
CA VAL A 13 1.72 19.23 17.87
C VAL A 13 2.38 17.84 17.78
N LEU A 14 3.70 17.81 17.64
CA LEU A 14 4.47 16.58 17.59
C LEU A 14 4.59 15.94 18.98
N GLY A 15 4.78 14.61 18.97
CA GLY A 15 5.05 13.84 20.18
C GLY A 15 4.00 12.76 20.47
N SER A 16 4.38 11.79 21.29
CA SER A 16 3.59 10.58 21.56
C SER A 16 2.25 10.86 22.24
N ARG A 17 2.19 11.87 23.11
CA ARG A 17 0.94 12.23 23.82
C ARG A 17 -0.06 12.88 22.88
N SER A 18 0.39 13.81 22.06
CA SER A 18 -0.44 14.50 21.07
C SER A 18 -0.95 13.53 20.00
N SER A 19 -0.11 12.63 19.47
CA SER A 19 -0.51 11.60 18.51
C SER A 19 -1.54 10.63 19.10
N ARG A 20 -1.45 10.27 20.39
CA ARG A 20 -2.48 9.45 21.06
C ARG A 20 -3.81 10.18 21.18
N ARG A 21 -3.79 11.49 21.45
CA ARG A 21 -5.01 12.33 21.52
C ARG A 21 -5.65 12.40 20.15
N LEU A 22 -4.90 12.73 19.09
CA LEU A 22 -5.38 12.75 17.70
C LEU A 22 -6.09 11.46 17.32
N ARG A 23 -5.48 10.30 17.63
CA ARG A 23 -6.10 9.01 17.33
C ARG A 23 -7.38 8.73 18.10
N ARG A 24 -7.52 9.26 19.34
CA ARG A 24 -8.78 9.18 20.09
C ARG A 24 -9.86 10.06 19.47
N ASP A 25 -9.47 11.20 18.91
CA ASP A 25 -10.36 12.14 18.24
C ASP A 25 -10.73 11.71 16.80
N GLY A 26 -10.36 10.47 16.43
CA GLY A 26 -10.68 9.90 15.10
C GLY A 26 -9.76 10.34 13.97
N ARG A 27 -8.62 10.96 14.28
CA ARG A 27 -7.65 11.43 13.30
C ARG A 27 -6.39 10.58 13.30
N VAL A 28 -5.78 10.42 12.13
CA VAL A 28 -4.54 9.68 11.95
C VAL A 28 -3.41 10.66 11.66
N PRO A 29 -2.32 10.62 12.45
CA PRO A 29 -1.14 11.39 12.14
C PRO A 29 -0.45 10.82 10.89
N ALA A 30 -0.10 11.70 9.97
CA ALA A 30 0.61 11.36 8.74
C ALA A 30 1.76 12.32 8.48
N VAL A 31 2.64 11.94 7.56
CA VAL A 31 3.74 12.77 7.06
C VAL A 31 3.71 12.74 5.54
N VAL A 32 3.92 13.89 4.91
CA VAL A 32 4.06 14.05 3.46
C VAL A 32 5.48 14.47 3.17
N TYR A 33 6.15 13.80 2.26
CA TYR A 33 7.51 14.14 1.82
C TYR A 33 7.72 13.75 0.34
N GLY A 34 8.85 14.15 -0.22
CA GLY A 34 9.23 13.88 -1.60
C GLY A 34 9.26 15.11 -2.50
N HIS A 35 9.90 15.00 -3.67
CA HIS A 35 10.07 16.07 -4.66
C HIS A 35 10.58 17.41 -4.10
N GLY A 36 11.60 17.36 -3.22
CA GLY A 36 12.17 18.59 -2.64
C GLY A 36 11.27 19.30 -1.64
N LEU A 37 10.12 18.69 -1.27
CA LEU A 37 9.28 19.19 -0.20
C LEU A 37 9.87 18.78 1.15
N ASP A 38 9.98 19.74 2.07
CA ASP A 38 10.30 19.43 3.45
C ASP A 38 9.19 18.55 4.06
N ALA A 39 9.58 17.64 4.95
CA ALA A 39 8.61 16.71 5.56
C ALA A 39 7.49 17.47 6.29
N LEU A 40 6.30 17.44 5.73
CA LEU A 40 5.12 18.12 6.24
C LEU A 40 4.31 17.17 7.12
N SER A 41 4.16 17.53 8.40
CA SER A 41 3.36 16.76 9.35
C SER A 41 1.89 17.15 9.28
N VAL A 42 1.02 16.20 8.92
CA VAL A 42 -0.42 16.41 8.75
C VAL A 42 -1.23 15.47 9.65
N ALA A 43 -2.49 15.81 9.86
CA ALA A 43 -3.49 14.95 10.47
C ALA A 43 -4.64 14.77 9.50
N VAL A 44 -5.04 13.52 9.25
CA VAL A 44 -6.09 13.15 8.30
C VAL A 44 -7.24 12.48 9.05
N ASP A 45 -8.48 12.65 8.59
CA ASP A 45 -9.62 11.93 9.16
C ASP A 45 -9.50 10.42 8.92
N ARG A 46 -9.80 9.62 9.96
CA ARG A 46 -9.68 8.16 9.90
C ARG A 46 -10.64 7.54 8.88
N ARG A 47 -11.88 8.04 8.80
CA ARG A 47 -12.92 7.47 7.94
C ARG A 47 -12.59 7.74 6.48
N ASP A 48 -12.19 8.97 6.15
CA ASP A 48 -11.83 9.35 4.79
C ASP A 48 -10.60 8.59 4.33
N LEU A 49 -9.60 8.46 5.21
CA LEU A 49 -8.42 7.66 4.96
C LEU A 49 -8.75 6.17 4.74
N TYR A 50 -9.65 5.62 5.56
CA TYR A 50 -10.08 4.23 5.41
C TYR A 50 -10.72 4.01 4.03
N ASN A 51 -11.62 4.89 3.62
CA ASN A 51 -12.28 4.82 2.32
C ASN A 51 -11.28 4.94 1.16
N ALA A 52 -10.29 5.84 1.30
CA ALA A 52 -9.25 6.04 0.28
C ALA A 52 -8.37 4.81 0.07
N LEU A 53 -8.04 4.09 1.15
CA LEU A 53 -7.18 2.90 1.09
C LEU A 53 -7.93 1.60 0.80
N HIS A 54 -9.26 1.60 0.82
CA HIS A 54 -10.10 0.42 0.52
C HIS A 54 -10.77 0.52 -0.86
N THR A 55 -10.13 1.21 -1.80
CA THR A 55 -10.45 1.19 -3.22
C THR A 55 -9.79 -0.01 -3.89
N GLU A 56 -10.17 -0.31 -5.14
CA GLU A 56 -9.55 -1.40 -5.92
C GLU A 56 -8.02 -1.26 -6.07
N ALA A 57 -7.51 -0.03 -6.08
CA ALA A 57 -6.07 0.24 -6.14
C ALA A 57 -5.35 0.06 -4.78
N GLY A 58 -6.10 -0.09 -3.67
CA GLY A 58 -5.55 -0.36 -2.35
C GLY A 58 -4.52 0.69 -1.89
N LEU A 59 -3.32 0.23 -1.50
CA LEU A 59 -2.23 1.12 -1.06
C LEU A 59 -1.62 1.94 -2.19
N ASN A 60 -1.81 1.51 -3.44
CA ASN A 60 -1.29 2.17 -4.64
C ASN A 60 -2.27 3.21 -5.22
N ALA A 61 -3.34 3.53 -4.50
CA ALA A 61 -4.31 4.55 -4.89
C ALA A 61 -3.63 5.92 -4.98
N LEU A 62 -3.95 6.66 -6.05
CA LEU A 62 -3.56 8.05 -6.21
C LEU A 62 -4.43 8.93 -5.31
N ILE A 63 -3.82 9.54 -4.32
CA ILE A 63 -4.50 10.36 -3.32
C ILE A 63 -4.14 11.82 -3.54
N ASN A 64 -5.17 12.64 -3.85
CA ASN A 64 -5.02 14.08 -3.88
C ASN A 64 -5.20 14.64 -2.46
N LEU A 65 -4.11 15.01 -1.83
CA LEU A 65 -4.09 15.52 -0.46
C LEU A 65 -4.19 17.05 -0.46
N GLU A 66 -5.32 17.57 0.01
CA GLU A 66 -5.54 19.00 0.21
C GLU A 66 -5.01 19.43 1.59
N VAL A 67 -3.98 20.25 1.61
CA VAL A 67 -3.35 20.72 2.84
C VAL A 67 -3.17 22.23 2.78
N ALA A 68 -3.78 22.95 3.71
CA ALA A 68 -3.71 24.41 3.81
C ALA A 68 -4.09 25.17 2.52
N GLY A 69 -4.91 24.57 1.64
CA GLY A 69 -5.32 25.14 0.36
C GLY A 69 -4.40 24.82 -0.81
N GLU A 70 -3.38 24.02 -0.59
CA GLU A 70 -2.54 23.44 -1.64
C GLU A 70 -2.88 21.96 -1.84
N GLU A 71 -2.84 21.53 -3.10
CA GLU A 71 -3.11 20.15 -3.48
C GLU A 71 -1.80 19.42 -3.79
N TYR A 72 -1.62 18.28 -3.16
CA TYR A 72 -0.46 17.42 -3.35
C TYR A 72 -0.90 16.06 -3.88
N LEU A 73 -0.44 15.69 -5.07
CA LEU A 73 -0.63 14.35 -5.58
C LEU A 73 0.33 13.42 -4.84
N THR A 74 -0.24 12.43 -4.14
CA THR A 74 0.51 11.54 -3.24
C THR A 74 0.09 10.09 -3.40
N VAL A 75 0.99 9.19 -3.00
CA VAL A 75 0.73 7.75 -2.82
C VAL A 75 1.10 7.36 -1.40
N ALA A 76 0.36 6.41 -0.82
CA ALA A 76 0.68 5.84 0.48
C ALA A 76 1.92 4.95 0.37
N ARG A 77 3.02 5.33 1.05
CA ARG A 77 4.27 4.55 1.03
C ARG A 77 4.32 3.52 2.15
N GLU A 78 3.96 3.94 3.37
CA GLU A 78 3.97 3.06 4.53
C GLU A 78 2.70 3.27 5.36
N VAL A 79 2.03 2.18 5.70
CA VAL A 79 0.84 2.19 6.53
C VAL A 79 1.11 1.37 7.79
N GLN A 80 1.23 2.05 8.91
CA GLN A 80 1.39 1.39 10.20
C GLN A 80 0.03 1.07 10.81
N ARG A 81 -0.22 -0.21 11.07
CA ARG A 81 -1.46 -0.69 11.69
C ARG A 81 -1.22 -1.17 13.11
N HIS A 82 -2.22 -1.00 13.96
CA HIS A 82 -2.18 -1.54 15.31
C HIS A 82 -2.33 -3.08 15.25
N PRO A 83 -1.39 -3.87 15.84
CA PRO A 83 -1.35 -5.32 15.63
C PRO A 83 -2.59 -6.08 16.13
N VAL A 84 -3.31 -5.53 17.11
CA VAL A 84 -4.49 -6.20 17.69
C VAL A 84 -5.79 -5.62 17.16
N ARG A 85 -5.88 -4.30 16.97
CA ARG A 85 -7.13 -3.63 16.57
C ARG A 85 -7.25 -3.41 15.06
N GLY A 86 -6.13 -3.54 14.32
CA GLY A 86 -6.10 -3.25 12.89
C GLY A 86 -6.20 -1.77 12.51
N ASP A 87 -6.43 -0.89 13.48
CA ASP A 87 -6.52 0.56 13.23
C ASP A 87 -5.22 1.11 12.66
N ILE A 88 -5.33 2.03 11.69
CA ILE A 88 -4.18 2.75 11.15
C ILE A 88 -3.66 3.70 12.23
N THR A 89 -2.39 3.57 12.58
CA THR A 89 -1.72 4.36 13.60
C THR A 89 -0.85 5.47 13.04
N HIS A 90 -0.28 5.27 11.87
CA HIS A 90 0.53 6.24 11.13
C HIS A 90 0.45 5.98 9.64
N LEU A 91 0.65 7.00 8.84
CA LEU A 91 0.69 6.91 7.40
C LEU A 91 1.76 7.85 6.84
N ASP A 92 2.55 7.32 5.93
CA ASP A 92 3.55 8.06 5.19
C ASP A 92 3.09 8.23 3.75
N PHE A 93 2.96 9.49 3.33
CA PHE A 93 2.65 9.86 1.96
C PHE A 93 3.93 10.32 1.26
N ILE A 94 4.14 9.80 0.07
CA ILE A 94 5.16 10.32 -0.84
C ILE A 94 4.48 11.18 -1.90
N ARG A 95 4.96 12.41 -2.04
CA ARG A 95 4.55 13.28 -3.16
C ARG A 95 5.15 12.72 -4.44
N ILE A 96 4.33 12.63 -5.48
CA ILE A 96 4.71 12.08 -6.76
C ILE A 96 4.50 13.08 -7.88
N SER A 97 5.30 12.94 -8.94
CA SER A 97 5.06 13.54 -10.25
C SER A 97 4.55 12.46 -11.20
N LEU A 98 3.66 12.82 -12.11
CA LEU A 98 3.13 11.87 -13.10
C LEU A 98 4.18 11.41 -14.11
N ASP A 99 5.26 12.17 -14.25
CA ASP A 99 6.31 11.97 -15.25
C ASP A 99 7.50 11.15 -14.74
N GLU A 100 7.54 10.84 -13.44
CA GLU A 100 8.64 10.11 -12.83
C GLU A 100 8.23 8.70 -12.41
N ASN A 101 9.15 7.74 -12.60
CA ASN A 101 8.95 6.39 -12.11
C ASN A 101 9.04 6.36 -10.59
N ILE A 102 8.10 5.67 -9.97
CA ILE A 102 8.11 5.41 -8.53
C ILE A 102 8.24 3.91 -8.27
N GLU A 103 8.81 3.58 -7.13
CA GLU A 103 8.79 2.22 -6.61
C GLU A 103 7.49 1.99 -5.85
N ALA A 104 6.71 1.04 -6.32
CA ALA A 104 5.47 0.63 -5.67
C ALA A 104 5.53 -0.85 -5.28
N GLU A 105 4.93 -1.18 -4.17
CA GLU A 105 4.77 -2.55 -3.71
C GLU A 105 3.41 -3.05 -4.20
N VAL A 106 3.44 -4.07 -5.08
CA VAL A 106 2.24 -4.65 -5.68
C VAL A 106 1.98 -6.02 -5.08
N PRO A 107 0.78 -6.28 -4.53
CA PRO A 107 0.43 -7.58 -4.00
C PRO A 107 0.33 -8.62 -5.13
N VAL A 108 0.71 -9.86 -4.81
CA VAL A 108 0.62 -11.00 -5.71
C VAL A 108 -0.52 -11.90 -5.26
N GLU A 109 -1.43 -12.17 -6.19
CA GLU A 109 -2.53 -13.12 -5.98
C GLU A 109 -2.26 -14.41 -6.74
N PHE A 110 -2.29 -15.53 -6.03
CA PHE A 110 -2.11 -16.85 -6.61
C PHE A 110 -3.46 -17.46 -6.96
N THR A 111 -3.64 -17.85 -8.21
CA THR A 111 -4.83 -18.55 -8.69
C THR A 111 -4.51 -19.99 -9.06
N GLY A 112 -5.52 -20.88 -8.96
CA GLY A 112 -5.34 -22.28 -9.24
C GLY A 112 -4.87 -23.13 -8.06
N ILE A 113 -4.89 -24.44 -8.23
CA ILE A 113 -4.42 -25.42 -7.24
C ILE A 113 -3.32 -26.25 -7.87
N PRO A 114 -2.07 -26.18 -7.37
CA PRO A 114 -0.94 -26.94 -7.90
C PRO A 114 -1.21 -28.45 -7.89
N VAL A 115 -0.68 -29.15 -8.86
CA VAL A 115 -0.81 -30.61 -8.98
C VAL A 115 -0.30 -31.31 -7.72
N GLY A 116 0.80 -30.85 -7.13
CA GLY A 116 1.35 -31.42 -5.89
C GLY A 116 0.41 -31.35 -4.68
N VAL A 117 -0.40 -30.28 -4.58
CA VAL A 117 -1.43 -30.16 -3.52
C VAL A 117 -2.58 -31.12 -3.78
N ARG A 118 -3.02 -31.21 -5.06
CA ARG A 118 -4.16 -32.04 -5.43
C ARG A 118 -3.87 -33.53 -5.35
N GLU A 119 -2.69 -33.98 -5.77
CA GLU A 119 -2.37 -35.41 -5.88
C GLU A 119 -1.56 -35.93 -4.67
N GLN A 120 -0.70 -35.11 -4.12
CA GLN A 120 0.24 -35.51 -3.07
C GLN A 120 -0.10 -34.95 -1.70
N LYS A 121 -1.22 -34.22 -1.55
CA LYS A 121 -1.64 -33.55 -0.30
C LYS A 121 -0.58 -32.60 0.25
N GLY A 122 0.18 -31.95 -0.64
CA GLY A 122 1.16 -30.93 -0.30
C GLY A 122 0.48 -29.67 0.24
N ILE A 123 1.29 -28.76 0.78
CA ILE A 123 0.85 -27.44 1.26
C ILE A 123 1.59 -26.40 0.41
N VAL A 124 0.87 -25.37 -0.04
CA VAL A 124 1.48 -24.19 -0.65
C VAL A 124 1.91 -23.25 0.46
N GLU A 125 3.17 -22.94 0.51
CA GLU A 125 3.71 -21.90 1.37
C GLU A 125 4.15 -20.72 0.50
N THR A 126 3.59 -19.56 0.75
CA THR A 126 3.90 -18.30 0.04
C THR A 126 5.01 -17.58 0.79
N GLY A 127 6.21 -17.51 0.22
CA GLY A 127 7.34 -16.81 0.82
C GLY A 127 7.19 -15.29 0.74
N HIS A 128 6.70 -14.78 -0.37
CA HIS A 128 6.47 -13.35 -0.60
C HIS A 128 5.05 -13.12 -1.13
N ALA A 129 4.33 -12.22 -0.49
CA ALA A 129 2.97 -11.83 -0.89
C ALA A 129 2.94 -10.57 -1.74
N SER A 130 4.09 -9.93 -1.97
CA SER A 130 4.21 -8.68 -2.72
C SER A 130 5.53 -8.59 -3.46
N VAL A 131 5.55 -7.81 -4.53
CA VAL A 131 6.73 -7.52 -5.36
C VAL A 131 6.90 -6.01 -5.47
N VAL A 132 8.14 -5.54 -5.30
CA VAL A 132 8.47 -4.12 -5.52
C VAL A 132 8.84 -3.93 -6.98
N GLY A 133 8.07 -3.10 -7.67
CA GLY A 133 8.28 -2.74 -9.08
C GLY A 133 8.47 -1.24 -9.25
N SER A 134 9.22 -0.84 -10.28
CA SER A 134 9.37 0.55 -10.70
C SER A 134 8.50 0.81 -11.91
N CYS A 135 7.53 1.72 -11.78
CA CYS A 135 6.60 2.07 -12.85
C CYS A 135 6.12 3.51 -12.74
N LEU A 136 5.47 4.01 -13.77
CA LEU A 136 4.79 5.30 -13.72
C LEU A 136 3.59 5.21 -12.78
N PRO A 137 3.27 6.27 -12.02
CA PRO A 137 2.13 6.28 -11.10
C PRO A 137 0.79 5.91 -11.75
N THR A 138 0.64 6.24 -13.03
CA THR A 138 -0.56 5.93 -13.82
C THR A 138 -0.64 4.47 -14.27
N ALA A 139 0.46 3.73 -14.22
CA ALA A 139 0.57 2.35 -14.72
C ALA A 139 0.72 1.31 -13.59
N ILE A 140 0.54 1.71 -12.33
CA ILE A 140 0.64 0.80 -11.19
C ILE A 140 -0.55 -0.17 -11.22
N PRO A 141 -0.34 -1.49 -11.34
CA PRO A 141 -1.40 -2.47 -11.25
C PRO A 141 -1.89 -2.61 -9.80
N SER A 142 -3.15 -2.91 -9.60
CA SER A 142 -3.72 -3.17 -8.26
C SER A 142 -3.20 -4.48 -7.65
N HIS A 143 -3.00 -5.50 -8.48
CA HIS A 143 -2.46 -6.81 -8.11
C HIS A 143 -1.83 -7.48 -9.32
N ILE A 144 -0.96 -8.44 -9.08
CA ILE A 144 -0.38 -9.33 -10.10
C ILE A 144 -0.96 -10.71 -9.87
N THR A 145 -1.70 -11.23 -10.85
CA THR A 145 -2.28 -12.57 -10.76
C THR A 145 -1.30 -13.58 -11.37
N ILE A 146 -0.94 -14.61 -10.61
CA ILE A 146 -0.08 -15.70 -11.04
C ILE A 146 -0.87 -17.00 -10.98
N ASP A 147 -0.98 -17.70 -12.11
CA ASP A 147 -1.60 -19.04 -12.14
C ASP A 147 -0.57 -20.09 -11.74
N ILE A 148 -0.88 -20.80 -10.65
CA ILE A 148 -0.04 -21.87 -10.11
C ILE A 148 -0.58 -23.27 -10.42
N ALA A 149 -1.66 -23.39 -11.22
CA ALA A 149 -2.29 -24.69 -11.52
C ALA A 149 -1.38 -25.63 -12.30
N GLU A 150 -0.56 -25.07 -13.21
CA GLU A 150 0.34 -25.85 -14.07
C GLU A 150 1.69 -26.19 -13.44
N ILE A 151 1.93 -25.72 -12.22
CA ILE A 151 3.20 -25.96 -11.53
C ILE A 151 3.30 -27.42 -11.11
N THR A 152 4.16 -28.15 -11.81
CA THR A 152 4.47 -29.58 -11.56
C THR A 152 5.81 -29.69 -10.84
N SER A 153 6.05 -28.93 -9.82
CA SER A 153 7.31 -29.00 -9.05
C SER A 153 7.24 -30.11 -8.00
N PRO A 154 8.29 -30.93 -7.81
CA PRO A 154 8.34 -31.90 -6.74
C PRO A 154 8.34 -31.17 -5.39
N ILE A 155 7.79 -31.84 -4.38
CA ILE A 155 7.73 -31.40 -2.98
C ILE A 155 9.08 -30.83 -2.54
N ASN A 156 9.09 -29.66 -1.91
CA ASN A 156 10.26 -28.92 -1.41
C ASN A 156 11.10 -28.18 -2.47
N GLN A 157 10.58 -27.82 -3.61
CA GLN A 157 11.26 -26.88 -4.51
C GLN A 157 10.70 -25.46 -4.37
N TRP A 158 11.61 -24.49 -4.24
CA TRP A 158 11.31 -23.07 -4.31
C TRP A 158 11.09 -22.69 -5.78
N ILE A 159 9.94 -22.11 -6.09
CA ILE A 159 9.68 -21.61 -7.43
C ILE A 159 9.96 -20.11 -7.43
N THR A 160 10.84 -19.72 -8.33
CA THR A 160 11.17 -18.30 -8.50
C THR A 160 10.11 -17.63 -9.37
N LEU A 161 9.76 -16.39 -9.06
CA LEU A 161 8.75 -15.60 -9.78
C LEU A 161 9.00 -15.59 -11.30
N CYS A 162 10.27 -15.65 -11.74
CA CYS A 162 10.64 -15.73 -13.17
C CYS A 162 10.20 -17.02 -13.86
N GLU A 163 9.95 -18.11 -13.14
CA GLU A 163 9.46 -19.38 -13.71
C GLU A 163 7.95 -19.40 -13.81
N ALA A 164 7.26 -18.69 -12.93
CA ALA A 164 5.81 -18.61 -12.90
C ALA A 164 5.22 -17.59 -13.92
N LEU A 165 6.05 -16.71 -14.46
CA LEU A 165 5.66 -15.68 -15.45
C LEU A 165 5.97 -16.09 -16.91
N ARG A 166 6.36 -17.32 -17.17
CA ARG A 166 6.51 -17.88 -18.53
C ARG A 166 5.24 -18.54 -18.98
#